data_3359d7c9b98bd01a858c3d9df883a069
#
_entry.id   3359d7c9b98bd01a858c3d9df883a069
#
_cell.length_a   1.000
_cell.length_b   1.000
_cell.length_c   1.000
_cell.angle_alpha   90.00
_cell.angle_beta   90.00
_cell.angle_gamma   90.00
#
_symmetry.space_group_name_H-M   'P 1'
#
loop_
_entity.id
_entity.type
_entity.pdbx_description
1 polymer ?
#
loop_
_entity_poly.entity_id
_entity_poly.type
_entity_poly.pdbx_seq_one_letter_code
_entity_poly.pdbx_strand_id
1 'polypeptide(L)' 'HEPAIALFCPERGLAMYRRLCREAFARLEPGGALWFELGAGQADAVAELAEDTGFGSVAVFADYAGIPRVLKAEKP' A
#
# COMPACT_ATOMS: atom_id res chain seq x y z
N HIS A 1 -10.21 14.11 6.48
CA HIS A 1 -9.29 13.60 5.47
C HIS A 1 -7.87 13.57 6.01
N GLU A 2 -7.16 12.51 5.72
CA GLU A 2 -5.82 12.30 6.22
C GLU A 2 -4.77 12.49 5.13
N PRO A 3 -3.60 13.12 5.45
CA PRO A 3 -2.52 13.27 4.48
C PRO A 3 -1.69 12.00 4.32
N ALA A 4 -1.68 11.13 5.32
CA ALA A 4 -0.94 9.88 5.27
C ALA A 4 -1.55 8.84 6.19
N ILE A 5 -1.50 7.58 5.77
CA ILE A 5 -1.89 6.42 6.56
C ILE A 5 -0.76 5.41 6.44
N ALA A 6 -0.29 4.89 7.57
CA ALA A 6 0.77 3.89 7.59
C ALA A 6 0.28 2.63 8.32
N LEU A 7 0.44 1.47 7.68
CA LEU A 7 -0.04 0.19 8.19
C LEU A 7 1.14 -0.78 8.31
N PHE A 8 1.46 -1.14 9.54
CA PHE A 8 2.64 -1.94 9.87
C PHE A 8 2.26 -3.34 10.35
N CYS A 9 1.49 -4.03 9.52
CA CYS A 9 1.06 -5.39 9.78
C CYS A 9 1.40 -6.27 8.58
N PRO A 10 2.66 -6.70 8.44
CA PRO A 10 3.07 -7.53 7.30
C PRO A 10 2.44 -8.93 7.38
N GLU A 11 2.54 -9.67 6.30
CA GLU A 11 2.08 -11.07 6.21
C GLU A 11 0.57 -11.25 6.33
N ARG A 12 -0.19 -10.22 6.02
CA ARG A 12 -1.63 -10.34 5.92
C ARG A 12 -2.03 -11.00 4.60
N GLY A 13 -3.18 -11.67 4.59
CA GLY A 13 -3.73 -12.21 3.35
C GLY A 13 -4.14 -11.10 2.39
N LEU A 14 -4.21 -11.42 1.09
CA LEU A 14 -4.55 -10.42 0.07
C LEU A 14 -5.94 -9.81 0.27
N ALA A 15 -6.91 -10.58 0.80
CA ALA A 15 -8.23 -10.05 1.09
C ALA A 15 -8.16 -8.90 2.10
N MET A 16 -7.29 -9.00 3.09
CA MET A 16 -7.10 -7.94 4.08
C MET A 16 -6.45 -6.70 3.44
N TYR A 17 -5.43 -6.89 2.60
CA TYR A 17 -4.82 -5.77 1.88
C TYR A 17 -5.83 -5.06 0.97
N ARG A 18 -6.69 -5.81 0.30
CA ARG A 18 -7.74 -5.21 -0.53
C ARG A 18 -8.66 -4.33 0.30
N ARG A 19 -9.10 -4.84 1.44
CA ARG A 19 -9.97 -4.09 2.34
C ARG A 19 -9.28 -2.83 2.86
N LEU A 20 -8.02 -2.96 3.28
CA LEU A 20 -7.24 -1.83 3.80
C LEU A 20 -7.00 -0.76 2.73
N CYS A 21 -6.74 -1.16 1.48
CA CYS A 21 -6.62 -0.22 0.38
C CYS A 21 -7.90 0.60 0.19
N ARG A 22 -9.05 -0.06 0.22
CA ARG A 22 -10.34 0.62 0.05
C ARG A 22 -10.62 1.60 1.20
N GLU A 23 -10.41 1.16 2.42
CA GLU A 23 -10.64 2.00 3.60
C GLU A 23 -9.69 3.20 3.61
N ALA A 24 -8.42 2.98 3.31
CA ALA A 24 -7.44 4.05 3.27
C ALA A 24 -7.74 5.04 2.15
N PHE A 25 -8.11 4.55 0.98
CA PHE A 25 -8.45 5.42 -0.15
C PHE A 25 -9.59 6.37 0.20
N ALA A 26 -10.61 5.86 0.88
CA ALA A 26 -11.76 6.68 1.28
C ALA A 26 -11.39 7.75 2.30
N ARG A 27 -10.41 7.49 3.16
CA ARG A 27 -10.00 8.39 4.26
C ARG A 27 -8.91 9.39 3.88
N LEU A 28 -8.12 9.07 2.86
CA LEU A 28 -7.05 9.95 2.42
C LEU A 28 -7.58 11.16 1.68
N GLU A 29 -6.95 12.31 1.91
CA GLU A 29 -7.17 13.48 1.07
C GLU A 29 -6.49 13.30 -0.29
N PRO A 30 -6.90 14.02 -1.34
CA PRO A 30 -6.18 14.01 -2.61
C PRO A 30 -4.72 14.41 -2.40
N GLY A 31 -3.80 13.65 -2.98
CA GLY A 31 -2.36 13.83 -2.76
C GLY A 31 -1.84 13.10 -1.54
N GLY A 32 -2.70 12.55 -0.71
CA GLY A 32 -2.31 11.77 0.46
C GLY A 32 -1.70 10.43 0.09
N ALA A 33 -0.94 9.84 1.00
CA ALA A 33 -0.20 8.61 0.75
C ALA A 33 -0.54 7.51 1.75
N LEU A 34 -0.63 6.29 1.21
CA LEU A 34 -0.76 5.07 2.00
C LEU A 34 0.58 4.34 2.00
N TRP A 35 1.01 3.92 3.17
CA TRP A 35 2.24 3.16 3.35
C TRP A 35 1.91 1.80 3.94
N PHE A 36 2.32 0.74 3.26
CA PHE A 36 2.19 -0.62 3.76
C PHE A 36 3.54 -1.24 4.04
N GLU A 37 3.63 -1.98 5.14
CA GLU A 37 4.71 -2.94 5.32
C GLU A 37 4.29 -4.23 4.59
N LEU A 38 5.22 -4.80 3.80
CA LEU A 38 4.93 -5.96 2.95
C LEU A 38 5.43 -7.26 3.57
N GLY A 39 4.65 -8.31 3.43
CA GLY A 39 5.11 -9.66 3.68
C GLY A 39 5.93 -10.19 2.52
N ALA A 40 6.65 -11.28 2.75
CA ALA A 40 7.49 -11.89 1.73
C ALA A 40 6.68 -12.29 0.49
N GLY A 41 7.16 -11.87 -0.68
CA GLY A 41 6.55 -12.24 -1.96
C GLY A 41 5.23 -11.55 -2.26
N GLN A 42 4.81 -10.55 -1.49
CA GLN A 42 3.52 -9.90 -1.67
C GLN A 42 3.55 -8.61 -2.48
N ALA A 43 4.72 -8.09 -2.82
CA ALA A 43 4.85 -6.76 -3.41
C ALA A 43 4.01 -6.57 -4.68
N ASP A 44 4.12 -7.48 -5.64
CA ASP A 44 3.41 -7.35 -6.91
C ASP A 44 1.89 -7.40 -6.73
N ALA A 45 1.42 -8.35 -5.93
CA ALA A 45 -0.01 -8.51 -5.68
C ALA A 45 -0.60 -7.30 -4.95
N VAL A 46 0.10 -6.79 -3.94
CA VAL A 46 -0.38 -5.61 -3.19
C VAL A 46 -0.33 -4.36 -4.05
N ALA A 47 0.70 -4.20 -4.89
CA ALA A 47 0.77 -3.09 -5.83
C ALA A 47 -0.43 -3.10 -6.79
N GLU A 48 -0.77 -4.26 -7.32
CA GLU A 48 -1.93 -4.42 -8.20
C GLU A 48 -3.24 -4.06 -7.49
N LEU A 49 -3.41 -4.50 -6.24
CA LEU A 49 -4.58 -4.15 -5.43
C LEU A 49 -4.69 -2.63 -5.22
N ALA A 50 -3.58 -1.96 -4.96
CA ALA A 50 -3.57 -0.52 -4.79
C ALA A 50 -3.97 0.19 -6.09
N GLU A 51 -3.42 -0.23 -7.21
CA GLU A 51 -3.77 0.33 -8.52
C GLU A 51 -5.24 0.10 -8.84
N ASP A 52 -5.75 -1.11 -8.60
CA ASP A 52 -7.16 -1.44 -8.84
C ASP A 52 -8.10 -0.62 -7.96
N THR A 53 -7.66 -0.23 -6.77
CA THR A 53 -8.45 0.61 -5.87
C THR A 53 -8.58 2.03 -6.40
N GLY A 54 -7.62 2.51 -7.18
CA GLY A 54 -7.62 3.84 -7.74
C GLY A 54 -6.40 4.69 -7.41
N PHE A 55 -5.43 4.15 -6.67
CA PHE A 55 -4.19 4.86 -6.38
C PHE A 55 -3.43 5.13 -7.68
N GLY A 56 -2.96 6.35 -7.85
CA GLY A 56 -2.35 6.78 -9.11
C GLY A 56 -0.86 6.56 -9.21
N SER A 57 -0.17 6.53 -8.10
CA SER A 57 1.27 6.35 -8.04
C SER A 57 1.61 5.31 -7.00
N VAL A 58 2.24 4.23 -7.41
CA VAL A 58 2.60 3.12 -6.53
C VAL A 58 4.10 2.86 -6.65
N ALA A 59 4.80 2.86 -5.52
CA ALA A 59 6.24 2.60 -5.46
C ALA A 59 6.54 1.55 -4.40
N VAL A 60 7.53 0.71 -4.67
CA VAL A 60 7.97 -0.33 -3.74
C VAL A 60 9.41 -0.06 -3.36
N PHE A 61 9.71 -0.14 -2.06
CA PHE A 61 11.04 0.09 -1.53
C PHE A 61 11.59 -1.20 -0.93
N ALA A 62 12.81 -1.54 -1.32
CA ALA A 62 13.48 -2.75 -0.87
C ALA A 62 14.49 -2.43 0.24
N ASP A 63 14.81 -3.45 1.05
CA ASP A 63 15.87 -3.35 2.04
C ASP A 63 17.26 -3.55 1.38
N TYR A 64 18.30 -3.59 2.19
CA TYR A 64 19.68 -3.75 1.70
C TYR A 64 19.92 -5.09 0.98
N ALA A 65 19.13 -6.10 1.30
CA ALA A 65 19.21 -7.41 0.64
C ALA A 65 18.41 -7.46 -0.66
N GLY A 66 17.76 -6.36 -1.03
CA GLY A 66 16.92 -6.31 -2.23
C GLY A 66 15.53 -6.89 -2.04
N ILE A 67 15.12 -7.14 -0.80
CA ILE A 67 13.79 -7.71 -0.51
C ILE A 67 12.79 -6.58 -0.36
N PRO A 68 11.68 -6.57 -1.16
CA PRO A 68 10.64 -5.57 -1.02
C PRO A 68 10.03 -5.57 0.37
N ARG A 69 10.02 -4.41 1.03
CA ARG A 69 9.57 -4.27 2.41
C ARG A 69 8.43 -3.29 2.61
N VAL A 70 8.38 -2.24 1.78
CA VAL A 70 7.41 -1.16 1.96
C VAL A 70 6.83 -0.80 0.61
N LEU A 71 5.52 -0.57 0.59
CA LEU A 71 4.82 -0.03 -0.58
C LEU A 71 4.24 1.32 -0.20
N LYS A 72 4.43 2.30 -1.08
CA LYS A 72 3.80 3.62 -0.97
C LYS A 72 2.83 3.78 -2.14
N ALA A 73 1.60 4.19 -1.85
CA ALA A 73 0.59 4.47 -2.86
C ALA A 73 0.00 5.86 -2.62
N GLU A 74 -0.09 6.67 -3.67
CA GLU A 74 -0.62 8.03 -3.55
C GLU A 74 -2.00 8.14 -4.17
N LYS A 75 -2.88 8.84 -3.46
CA LYS A 75 -4.23 9.14 -3.96
C LYS A 75 -4.14 10.33 -4.93
N PRO A 76 -4.67 10.19 -6.17
CA PRO A 76 -4.66 11.30 -7.11
C PRO A 76 -5.51 12.49 -6.64
#